data_98eeab65505cbeddb48066a5086dddc6
#
_entry.id   98eeab65505cbeddb48066a5086dddc6
#
_cell.length_a   1.000
_cell.length_b   1.000
_cell.length_c   1.000
_cell.angle_alpha   90.00
_cell.angle_beta   90.00
_cell.angle_gamma   90.00
#
_symmetry.space_group_name_H-M   'P 1'
#
loop_
_entity.id
_entity.type
_entity.pdbx_description
1 polymer ?
#
loop_
_entity_poly.entity_id
_entity_poly.type
_entity_poly.pdbx_seq_one_letter_code
_entity_poly.pdbx_strand_id
1 'polypeptide(L)'
;MSKHSVFKVFYKDYVNNVAIKSSEPEELSGDRIAPLAEVLLQHADNFLGIYDGKDTLLQAYLDDDEQTVFLELQYHEQQGCLQSKLPWADAFDILASLPDEFGDELLPDAKYIG
;
A
#
# COMPACT_ATOMS: atom_id res chain seq x y z
N MET A 1 -24.69 -5.22 8.34
CA MET A 1 -23.49 -6.05 8.15
C MET A 1 -22.57 -5.34 7.18
N SER A 2 -21.37 -5.03 7.62
CA SER A 2 -20.41 -4.35 6.75
C SER A 2 -19.73 -5.35 5.85
N LYS A 3 -19.58 -4.97 4.59
CA LYS A 3 -18.76 -5.72 3.65
C LYS A 3 -17.46 -4.99 3.47
N HIS A 4 -16.37 -5.71 3.58
CA HIS A 4 -15.08 -5.16 3.26
C HIS A 4 -14.81 -5.33 1.78
N SER A 5 -14.21 -4.32 1.17
CA SER A 5 -13.78 -4.41 -0.21
C SER A 5 -12.69 -5.45 -0.34
N VAL A 6 -12.61 -6.05 -1.51
CA VAL A 6 -11.55 -7.00 -1.83
C VAL A 6 -10.59 -6.33 -2.78
N PHE A 7 -9.31 -6.40 -2.46
CA PHE A 7 -8.23 -5.82 -3.25
C PHE A 7 -7.32 -6.93 -3.76
N LYS A 8 -6.51 -6.62 -4.74
CA LYS A 8 -5.45 -7.52 -5.18
C LYS A 8 -4.14 -7.01 -4.62
N VAL A 9 -3.37 -7.89 -3.99
CA VAL A 9 -2.13 -7.51 -3.32
C VAL A 9 -0.95 -8.31 -3.83
N PHE A 10 0.20 -7.67 -3.81
CA PHE A 10 1.49 -8.34 -3.98
C PHE A 10 2.46 -7.76 -2.94
N TYR A 11 3.43 -8.56 -2.52
CA TYR A 11 4.39 -8.10 -1.53
C TYR A 11 5.64 -8.95 -1.55
N LYS A 12 6.67 -8.45 -0.93
CA LYS A 12 7.89 -9.20 -0.67
C LYS A 12 8.29 -9.03 0.78
N ASP A 13 8.49 -10.15 1.46
CA ASP A 13 9.00 -10.22 2.83
C ASP A 13 10.35 -10.92 2.79
N TYR A 14 11.42 -10.14 2.88
CA TYR A 14 12.78 -10.66 2.81
C TYR A 14 13.18 -11.41 4.09
N VAL A 15 12.53 -11.09 5.21
CA VAL A 15 12.85 -11.73 6.50
C VAL A 15 12.34 -13.16 6.53
N ASN A 16 11.09 -13.36 6.09
CA ASN A 16 10.45 -14.67 6.11
C ASN A 16 10.55 -15.38 4.74
N ASN A 17 11.17 -14.73 3.77
CA ASN A 17 11.35 -15.26 2.42
C ASN A 17 10.02 -15.66 1.77
N VAL A 18 9.04 -14.77 1.86
CA VAL A 18 7.71 -14.94 1.28
C VAL A 18 7.49 -13.85 0.24
N ALA A 19 6.90 -14.20 -0.89
CA ALA A 19 6.62 -13.22 -1.93
C ALA A 19 5.37 -13.59 -2.70
N ILE A 20 4.59 -12.56 -3.07
CA ILE A 20 3.52 -12.65 -4.06
C ILE A 20 3.90 -11.67 -5.16
N LYS A 21 4.01 -12.17 -6.38
CA LYS A 21 4.48 -11.37 -7.53
C LYS A 21 3.40 -10.42 -8.02
N SER A 22 3.82 -9.25 -8.49
CA SER A 22 2.90 -8.26 -9.06
C SER A 22 2.18 -8.78 -10.31
N SER A 23 2.79 -9.73 -11.02
CA SER A 23 2.18 -10.36 -12.20
C SER A 23 1.07 -11.35 -11.81
N GLU A 24 1.05 -11.81 -10.57
CA GLU A 24 0.07 -12.78 -10.06
C GLU A 24 -0.41 -12.36 -8.68
N PRO A 25 -1.06 -11.16 -8.56
CA PRO A 25 -1.49 -10.69 -7.25
C PRO A 25 -2.61 -11.57 -6.69
N GLU A 26 -2.69 -11.64 -5.38
CA GLU A 26 -3.71 -12.41 -4.68
C GLU A 26 -4.80 -11.50 -4.13
N GLU A 27 -6.03 -12.02 -4.07
CA GLU A 27 -7.14 -11.30 -3.46
C GLU A 27 -7.00 -11.27 -1.95
N LEU A 28 -7.29 -10.10 -1.36
CA LEU A 28 -7.24 -9.92 0.08
C LEU A 28 -8.35 -8.96 0.49
N SER A 29 -9.09 -9.33 1.53
CA SER A 29 -10.13 -8.47 2.08
C SER A 29 -9.52 -7.22 2.70
N GLY A 30 -10.22 -6.08 2.57
CA GLY A 30 -9.72 -4.78 3.04
C GLY A 30 -9.39 -4.76 4.53
N ASP A 31 -10.12 -5.54 5.34
CA ASP A 31 -9.86 -5.62 6.78
C ASP A 31 -8.57 -6.36 7.13
N ARG A 32 -7.94 -7.01 6.16
CA ARG A 32 -6.68 -7.75 6.35
C ARG A 32 -5.45 -7.00 5.86
N ILE A 33 -5.65 -5.88 5.19
CA ILE A 33 -4.54 -5.10 4.62
C ILE A 33 -3.65 -4.53 5.74
N ALA A 34 -4.25 -3.85 6.73
CA ALA A 34 -3.49 -3.25 7.81
C ALA A 34 -2.74 -4.30 8.65
N PRO A 35 -3.35 -5.44 9.03
CA PRO A 35 -2.59 -6.49 9.71
C PRO A 35 -1.41 -7.02 8.89
N LEU A 36 -1.57 -7.17 7.59
CA LEU A 36 -0.48 -7.59 6.72
C LEU A 36 0.63 -6.55 6.68
N ALA A 37 0.26 -5.26 6.54
CA ALA A 37 1.23 -4.17 6.54
C ALA A 37 2.00 -4.11 7.85
N GLU A 38 1.34 -4.36 8.98
CA GLU A 38 1.99 -4.37 10.29
C GLU A 38 3.12 -5.40 10.35
N VAL A 39 2.94 -6.55 9.72
CA VAL A 39 3.97 -7.58 9.65
C VAL A 39 5.07 -7.22 8.67
N LEU A 40 4.70 -6.75 7.47
CA LEU A 40 5.64 -6.47 6.39
C LEU A 40 6.51 -5.23 6.67
N LEU A 41 5.90 -4.17 7.15
CA LEU A 41 6.57 -2.87 7.27
C LEU A 41 7.35 -2.74 8.58
N GLN A 42 7.93 -3.85 9.02
CA GLN A 42 8.91 -3.90 10.10
C GLN A 42 10.34 -3.74 9.58
N HIS A 43 10.54 -3.87 8.28
CA HIS A 43 11.87 -3.83 7.66
C HIS A 43 11.83 -2.98 6.39
N ALA A 44 12.87 -2.16 6.21
CA ALA A 44 12.94 -1.20 5.11
C ALA A 44 12.95 -1.84 3.73
N ASP A 45 13.41 -3.09 3.62
CA ASP A 45 13.48 -3.79 2.34
C ASP A 45 12.14 -4.37 1.90
N ASN A 46 11.21 -4.55 2.83
CA ASN A 46 9.90 -5.13 2.52
C ASN A 46 8.97 -4.09 1.90
N PHE A 47 8.05 -4.56 1.06
CA PHE A 47 7.07 -3.66 0.46
C PHE A 47 5.74 -4.38 0.26
N LEU A 48 4.68 -3.57 0.11
CA LEU A 48 3.31 -4.04 -0.12
C LEU A 48 2.70 -3.22 -1.25
N GLY A 49 2.16 -3.90 -2.24
CA GLY A 49 1.41 -3.28 -3.33
C GLY A 49 -0.05 -3.70 -3.28
N ILE A 50 -0.95 -2.75 -3.51
CA ILE A 50 -2.39 -2.96 -3.43
C ILE A 50 -3.04 -2.35 -4.66
N TYR A 51 -3.79 -3.17 -5.44
CA TYR A 51 -4.57 -2.68 -6.56
C TYR A 51 -6.02 -2.53 -6.16
N ASP A 52 -6.63 -1.41 -6.54
CA ASP A 52 -8.08 -1.24 -6.41
C ASP A 52 -8.81 -1.87 -7.60
N GLY A 53 -10.13 -1.69 -7.67
CA GLY A 53 -10.94 -2.26 -8.74
C GLY A 53 -10.71 -1.67 -10.12
N LYS A 54 -9.95 -0.58 -10.22
CA LYS A 54 -9.62 0.09 -11.49
C LYS A 54 -8.13 0.02 -11.82
N ASP A 55 -7.42 -0.92 -11.20
CA ASP A 55 -5.99 -1.12 -11.41
C ASP A 55 -5.11 0.06 -10.99
N THR A 56 -5.62 0.93 -10.11
CA THR A 56 -4.80 1.95 -9.48
C THR A 56 -3.98 1.28 -8.40
N LEU A 57 -2.69 1.53 -8.39
CA LEU A 57 -1.75 0.87 -7.50
C LEU A 57 -1.37 1.78 -6.33
N LEU A 58 -1.53 1.27 -5.12
CA LEU A 58 -1.00 1.88 -3.90
C LEU A 58 0.15 1.03 -3.42
N GLN A 59 1.33 1.63 -3.28
CA GLN A 59 2.51 0.94 -2.75
C GLN A 59 2.87 1.52 -1.39
N ALA A 60 3.26 0.64 -0.48
CA ALA A 60 3.70 1.04 0.85
C ALA A 60 5.05 0.39 1.15
N TYR A 61 5.98 1.18 1.65
CA TYR A 61 7.28 0.69 2.08
C TYR A 61 7.84 1.60 3.16
N LEU A 62 8.70 1.02 3.99
CA LEU A 62 9.29 1.71 5.13
C LEU A 62 10.54 2.47 4.68
N ASP A 63 10.71 3.69 5.22
CA ASP A 63 11.95 4.45 5.01
C ASP A 63 13.09 3.84 5.82
N ASP A 64 14.32 4.18 5.46
CA ASP A 64 15.51 3.68 6.15
C ASP A 64 15.55 4.04 7.63
N ASP A 65 14.83 5.09 8.05
CA ASP A 65 14.72 5.46 9.47
C ASP A 65 13.84 4.48 10.28
N GLU A 66 13.14 3.57 9.60
CA GLU A 66 12.24 2.56 10.16
C GLU A 66 11.08 3.13 10.99
N GLN A 67 10.79 4.42 10.85
CA GLN A 67 9.71 5.12 11.56
C GLN A 67 8.72 5.76 10.61
N THR A 68 9.12 5.97 9.35
CA THR A 68 8.33 6.67 8.35
C THR A 68 7.97 5.72 7.23
N VAL A 69 6.74 5.83 6.75
CA VAL A 69 6.25 5.00 5.66
C VAL A 69 6.01 5.87 4.44
N PHE A 70 6.49 5.42 3.29
CA PHE A 70 6.14 6.00 2.01
C PHE A 70 4.89 5.32 1.48
N LEU A 71 3.89 6.12 1.10
CA LEU A 71 2.72 5.66 0.36
C LEU A 71 2.78 6.29 -1.02
N GLU A 72 2.73 5.46 -2.05
CA GLU A 72 2.79 5.92 -3.44
C GLU A 72 1.56 5.46 -4.19
N LEU A 73 0.91 6.39 -4.87
CA LEU A 73 -0.28 6.10 -5.66
C LEU A 73 0.05 6.27 -7.13
N GLN A 74 -0.10 5.19 -7.90
CA GLN A 74 0.20 5.17 -9.32
C GLN A 74 -1.05 4.82 -10.12
N TYR A 75 -1.48 5.75 -10.94
CA TYR A 75 -2.63 5.54 -11.82
C TYR A 75 -2.20 4.78 -13.07
N HIS A 76 -3.07 3.89 -13.52
CA HIS A 76 -2.80 3.00 -14.66
C HIS A 76 -2.36 3.74 -15.91
N GLU A 77 -2.96 4.90 -16.19
CA GLU A 77 -2.74 5.64 -17.44
C GLU A 77 -1.78 6.81 -17.32
N GLN A 78 -1.16 6.99 -16.15
CA GLN A 78 -0.28 8.12 -15.91
C GLN A 78 1.15 7.66 -15.65
N GLN A 79 2.09 8.51 -16.04
CA GLN A 79 3.50 8.33 -15.68
C GLN A 79 3.73 9.04 -14.35
N GLY A 80 4.62 8.46 -13.54
CA GLY A 80 4.91 9.00 -12.23
C GLY A 80 3.89 8.57 -11.19
N CYS A 81 4.00 9.11 -10.01
CA CYS A 81 3.12 8.77 -8.89
C CYS A 81 2.94 9.93 -7.94
N LEU A 82 1.89 9.85 -7.13
CA LEU A 82 1.74 10.71 -5.96
C LEU A 82 2.42 10.02 -4.79
N GLN A 83 3.21 10.75 -4.02
CA GLN A 83 3.94 10.18 -2.90
C GLN A 83 3.68 10.99 -1.63
N SER A 84 3.32 10.29 -0.57
CA SER A 84 3.26 10.84 0.79
C SER A 84 4.27 10.14 1.66
N LYS A 85 4.88 10.90 2.57
CA LYS A 85 5.78 10.37 3.58
C LYS A 85 5.13 10.63 4.94
N LEU A 86 4.77 9.59 5.66
CA LEU A 86 3.95 9.70 6.86
C LEU A 86 4.56 8.92 8.02
N PRO A 87 4.31 9.37 9.27
CA PRO A 87 4.59 8.52 10.42
C PRO A 87 3.88 7.17 10.27
N TRP A 88 4.46 6.12 10.81
CA TRP A 88 3.95 4.76 10.70
C TRP A 88 2.47 4.67 11.09
N ALA A 89 2.10 5.32 12.22
CA ALA A 89 0.73 5.26 12.72
C ALA A 89 -0.28 5.87 11.74
N ASP A 90 0.08 6.98 11.09
CA ASP A 90 -0.80 7.64 10.12
C ASP A 90 -0.96 6.79 8.86
N ALA A 91 0.13 6.19 8.39
CA ALA A 91 0.08 5.30 7.24
C ALA A 91 -0.77 4.06 7.54
N PHE A 92 -0.64 3.51 8.75
CA PHE A 92 -1.42 2.37 9.19
C PHE A 92 -2.93 2.69 9.19
N ASP A 93 -3.31 3.88 9.65
CA ASP A 93 -4.71 4.30 9.66
C ASP A 93 -5.29 4.38 8.24
N ILE A 94 -4.50 4.85 7.29
CA ILE A 94 -4.93 4.89 5.88
C ILE A 94 -5.13 3.47 5.36
N LEU A 95 -4.19 2.58 5.62
CA LEU A 95 -4.26 1.20 5.15
C LEU A 95 -5.41 0.43 5.81
N ALA A 96 -5.82 0.83 7.01
CA ALA A 96 -6.92 0.19 7.73
C ALA A 96 -8.31 0.61 7.20
N SER A 97 -8.37 1.68 6.40
CA SER A 97 -9.65 2.26 5.95
C SER A 97 -9.65 2.62 4.47
N LEU A 98 -9.07 1.76 3.63
CA LEU A 98 -8.98 2.00 2.20
C LEU A 98 -10.36 2.02 1.53
N PRO A 99 -10.64 3.00 0.66
CA PRO A 99 -11.87 3.01 -0.13
C PRO A 99 -11.79 2.00 -1.27
N ASP A 100 -12.92 1.73 -1.91
CA ASP A 100 -12.99 0.81 -3.06
C ASP A 100 -12.13 1.28 -4.23
N GLU A 101 -12.03 2.59 -4.41
CA GLU A 101 -11.24 3.19 -5.48
C GLU A 101 -10.30 4.23 -4.87
N PHE A 102 -9.05 4.20 -5.29
CA PHE A 102 -8.03 5.11 -4.78
C PHE A 102 -8.05 6.42 -5.59
N GLY A 103 -8.00 7.53 -4.89
CA GLY A 103 -7.94 8.85 -5.51
C GLY A 103 -6.89 9.73 -4.83
N ASP A 104 -6.68 10.93 -5.37
CA ASP A 104 -5.65 11.84 -4.87
C ASP A 104 -5.84 12.18 -3.39
N GLU A 105 -7.08 12.23 -2.94
CA GLU A 105 -7.42 12.56 -1.56
C GLU A 105 -7.02 11.48 -0.56
N LEU A 106 -6.65 10.30 -1.03
CA LEU A 106 -6.22 9.20 -0.16
C LEU A 106 -4.92 9.54 0.57
N LEU A 107 -4.02 10.26 -0.09
CA LEU A 107 -2.69 10.56 0.44
C LEU A 107 -2.58 12.02 0.88
N PRO A 108 -2.47 12.30 2.21
CA PRO A 108 -2.31 13.66 2.68
C PRO A 108 -0.95 14.24 2.28
N ASP A 109 -0.96 15.52 1.89
CA ASP A 109 0.26 16.25 1.53
C ASP A 109 1.09 15.56 0.46
N ALA A 110 0.43 14.85 -0.44
CA ALA A 110 1.11 14.09 -1.49
C ALA A 110 1.78 15.02 -2.50
N LYS A 111 2.95 14.60 -2.97
CA LYS A 111 3.70 15.30 -4.00
C LYS A 111 3.78 14.41 -5.25
N TYR A 112 3.66 15.03 -6.40
CA TYR A 112 3.79 14.33 -7.66
C TYR A 112 5.28 14.08 -7.97
N ILE A 113 5.59 12.83 -8.23
CA ILE A 113 6.93 12.37 -8.60
C ILE A 113 6.84 11.85 -10.03
N GLY A 114 7.35 12.60 -10.96
CA GLY A 114 7.23 12.26 -12.38
C GLY A 114 8.41 11.52 -12.97
#